data_267f0450cfcc1584eb925ec7e5cd2b0d
#
_entry.id   267f0450cfcc1584eb925ec7e5cd2b0d
#
_cell.length_a   1.000
_cell.length_b   1.000
_cell.length_c   1.000
_cell.angle_alpha   90.00
_cell.angle_beta   90.00
_cell.angle_gamma   90.00
#
_symmetry.space_group_name_H-M   'P 1'
#
loop_
_entity.id
_entity.type
_entity.pdbx_description
1 polymer ?
#
loop_
_entity_poly.entity_id
_entity_poly.type
_entity_poly.pdbx_seq_one_letter_code
_entity_poly.pdbx_strand_id
1 'polypeptide(L)'
;MADRIVFRYSEMDAAATKLDGYAEQYEQAAAAFLSAMQSATETWEGESKDRFSRLVEDSVYRYMHESVPEMVRGLARLLRDNAAAMQNADSEIAANIPESI
;
A
#
# COMPACT_ATOMS: atom_id res chain seq x y z
N MET A 1 8.19 -16.38 -25.02
CA MET A 1 7.22 -15.28 -24.85
C MET A 1 6.22 -15.58 -23.75
N ALA A 2 5.55 -16.74 -23.78
CA ALA A 2 4.59 -17.15 -22.74
C ALA A 2 5.23 -17.19 -21.34
N ASP A 3 6.45 -17.73 -21.23
CA ASP A 3 7.18 -17.82 -19.96
C ASP A 3 7.48 -16.45 -19.37
N ARG A 4 7.80 -15.49 -20.23
CA ARG A 4 8.09 -14.12 -19.83
C ARG A 4 6.86 -13.42 -19.31
N ILE A 5 5.69 -13.68 -19.91
CA ILE A 5 4.40 -13.10 -19.48
C ILE A 5 4.02 -13.68 -18.11
N VAL A 6 4.11 -15.00 -17.95
CA VAL A 6 3.82 -15.68 -16.68
C VAL A 6 4.72 -15.15 -15.56
N PHE A 7 6.00 -14.92 -15.85
CA PHE A 7 6.95 -14.36 -14.90
C PHE A 7 6.53 -12.96 -14.46
N ARG A 8 6.04 -12.12 -15.39
CA ARG A 8 5.55 -10.79 -15.06
C ARG A 8 4.36 -10.82 -14.11
N TYR A 9 3.41 -11.71 -14.32
CA TYR A 9 2.26 -11.84 -13.43
C TYR A 9 2.71 -12.18 -12.01
N SER A 10 3.63 -13.11 -11.89
CA SER A 10 4.21 -13.50 -10.61
C SER A 10 4.94 -12.34 -9.95
N GLU A 11 5.69 -11.56 -10.71
CA GLU A 11 6.39 -10.37 -10.22
C GLU A 11 5.41 -9.30 -9.75
N MET A 12 4.33 -9.09 -10.50
CA MET A 12 3.31 -8.10 -10.13
C MET A 12 2.61 -8.49 -8.84
N ASP A 13 2.27 -9.75 -8.68
CA ASP A 13 1.66 -10.26 -7.44
C ASP A 13 2.64 -10.16 -6.27
N ALA A 14 3.90 -10.48 -6.49
CA ALA A 14 4.94 -10.35 -5.46
C ALA A 14 5.13 -8.89 -5.05
N ALA A 15 5.12 -7.97 -6.03
CA ALA A 15 5.22 -6.54 -5.76
C ALA A 15 4.01 -6.04 -4.96
N ALA A 16 2.81 -6.51 -5.30
CA ALA A 16 1.60 -6.16 -4.56
C ALA A 16 1.68 -6.62 -3.10
N THR A 17 2.18 -7.83 -2.87
CA THR A 17 2.37 -8.35 -1.50
C THR A 17 3.38 -7.50 -0.73
N LYS A 18 4.45 -7.07 -1.37
CA LYS A 18 5.43 -6.17 -0.73
C LYS A 18 4.81 -4.82 -0.39
N LEU A 19 3.97 -4.28 -1.27
CA LEU A 19 3.28 -3.01 -1.01
C LEU A 19 2.34 -3.13 0.19
N ASP A 20 1.60 -4.22 0.32
CA ASP A 20 0.77 -4.46 1.50
C ASP A 20 1.60 -4.52 2.77
N GLY A 21 2.77 -5.15 2.71
CA GLY A 21 3.71 -5.18 3.82
C GLY A 21 4.23 -3.79 4.20
N TYR A 22 4.54 -2.98 3.22
CA TYR A 22 4.98 -1.59 3.46
C TYR A 22 3.85 -0.75 4.06
N ALA A 23 2.60 -0.94 3.62
CA ALA A 23 1.45 -0.25 4.21
C ALA A 23 1.33 -0.58 5.70
N GLU A 24 1.48 -1.86 6.07
CA GLU A 24 1.44 -2.28 7.47
C GLU A 24 2.60 -1.69 8.27
N GLN A 25 3.81 -1.71 7.72
CA GLN A 25 4.98 -1.10 8.36
C GLN A 25 4.78 0.40 8.55
N TYR A 26 4.16 1.06 7.59
CA TYR A 26 3.88 2.49 7.68
C TYR A 26 2.87 2.78 8.80
N GLU A 27 1.85 1.95 8.94
CA GLU A 27 0.89 2.09 10.04
C GLU A 27 1.58 1.93 11.39
N GLN A 28 2.48 0.96 11.53
CA GLN A 28 3.25 0.75 12.75
C GLN A 28 4.18 1.94 13.03
N ALA A 29 4.84 2.46 12.00
CA ALA A 29 5.70 3.62 12.13
C ALA A 29 4.89 4.86 12.55
N ALA A 30 3.69 5.03 12.01
CA ALA A 30 2.80 6.13 12.39
C ALA A 30 2.39 6.05 13.86
N ALA A 31 2.07 4.85 14.35
CA ALA A 31 1.73 4.65 15.75
C ALA A 31 2.93 4.96 16.66
N ALA A 32 4.13 4.55 16.28
CA ALA A 32 5.36 4.85 17.01
C ALA A 32 5.64 6.37 17.01
N PHE A 33 5.42 7.03 15.87
CA PHE A 33 5.56 8.47 15.75
C PHE A 33 4.62 9.20 16.70
N LEU A 34 3.34 8.81 16.72
CA LEU A 34 2.35 9.41 17.62
C LEU A 34 2.78 9.25 19.07
N SER A 35 3.18 8.06 19.46
CA SER A 35 3.65 7.77 20.82
C SER A 35 4.86 8.62 21.20
N ALA A 36 5.82 8.78 20.27
CA ALA A 36 6.99 9.61 20.49
C ALA A 36 6.62 11.08 20.65
N MET A 37 5.66 11.56 19.84
CA MET A 37 5.21 12.95 19.95
C MET A 37 4.45 13.21 21.25
N GLN A 38 3.64 12.26 21.70
CA GLN A 38 2.94 12.37 22.99
C GLN A 38 3.94 12.42 24.14
N SER A 39 4.96 11.57 24.09
CA SER A 39 6.02 11.59 25.11
C SER A 39 6.80 12.90 25.11
N ALA A 40 7.14 13.41 23.93
CA ALA A 40 7.90 14.65 23.78
C ALA A 40 7.14 15.86 24.33
N THR A 41 5.82 15.84 24.28
CA THR A 41 4.97 16.94 24.72
C THR A 41 4.40 16.74 26.13
N GLU A 42 4.77 15.66 26.78
CA GLU A 42 4.20 15.27 28.09
C GLU A 42 4.32 16.36 29.15
N THR A 43 5.46 17.03 29.21
CA THR A 43 5.70 18.10 30.17
C THR A 43 5.39 19.49 29.66
N TRP A 44 4.94 19.60 28.42
CA TRP A 44 4.63 20.86 27.78
C TRP A 44 3.17 21.22 28.06
N GLU A 45 2.91 22.39 28.57
CA GLU A 45 1.57 22.84 28.93
C GLU A 45 1.19 24.12 28.16
N GLY A 46 -0.11 24.38 28.05
CA GLY A 46 -0.63 25.61 27.51
C GLY A 46 -1.27 25.45 26.12
N GLU A 47 -1.72 26.56 25.58
CA GLU A 47 -2.44 26.61 24.32
C GLU A 47 -1.59 26.12 23.15
N SER A 48 -0.31 26.44 23.16
CA SER A 48 0.61 25.99 22.09
C SER A 48 0.71 24.48 22.05
N LYS A 49 0.76 23.83 23.22
CA LYS A 49 0.78 22.37 23.31
C LYS A 49 -0.51 21.77 22.78
N ASP A 50 -1.65 22.36 23.13
CA ASP A 50 -2.95 21.87 22.67
C ASP A 50 -3.08 21.95 21.15
N ARG A 51 -2.65 23.07 20.57
CA ARG A 51 -2.67 23.25 19.12
C ARG A 51 -1.72 22.26 18.42
N PHE A 52 -0.53 22.08 18.96
CA PHE A 52 0.45 21.15 18.40
C PHE A 52 -0.07 19.72 18.47
N SER A 53 -0.63 19.33 19.62
CA SER A 53 -1.19 17.98 19.79
C SER A 53 -2.32 17.70 18.82
N ARG A 54 -3.21 18.66 18.60
CA ARG A 54 -4.29 18.51 17.64
C ARG A 54 -3.77 18.41 16.21
N LEU A 55 -2.77 19.20 15.85
CA LEU A 55 -2.15 19.12 14.54
C LEU A 55 -1.56 17.72 14.32
N VAL A 56 -0.82 17.22 15.30
CA VAL A 56 -0.19 15.88 15.20
C VAL A 56 -1.25 14.79 15.14
N GLU A 57 -2.22 14.80 16.06
CA GLU A 57 -3.22 13.73 16.16
C GLU A 57 -4.24 13.75 15.04
N ASP A 58 -4.75 14.93 14.69
CA ASP A 58 -5.86 15.03 13.75
C ASP A 58 -5.43 15.11 12.30
N SER A 59 -4.25 15.67 12.04
CA SER A 59 -3.79 15.86 10.65
C SER A 59 -2.62 14.95 10.30
N VAL A 60 -1.51 15.06 11.01
CA VAL A 60 -0.28 14.34 10.65
C VAL A 60 -0.45 12.85 10.87
N TYR A 61 -0.89 12.45 12.06
CA TYR A 61 -1.06 11.03 12.38
C TYR A 61 -2.10 10.37 11.47
N ARG A 62 -3.23 11.03 11.25
CA ARG A 62 -4.28 10.50 10.38
C ARG A 62 -3.78 10.29 8.96
N TYR A 63 -3.02 11.26 8.45
CA TYR A 63 -2.44 11.14 7.11
C TYR A 63 -1.48 9.95 7.04
N MET A 64 -0.63 9.80 8.02
CA MET A 64 0.36 8.72 8.06
C MET A 64 -0.27 7.35 8.28
N HIS A 65 -1.28 7.27 9.14
CA HIS A 65 -1.88 6.00 9.56
C HIS A 65 -2.98 5.52 8.62
N GLU A 66 -3.72 6.44 8.02
CA GLU A 66 -4.88 6.11 7.16
C GLU A 66 -4.61 6.39 5.69
N SER A 67 -4.28 7.63 5.35
CA SER A 67 -4.24 8.06 3.95
C SER A 67 -3.11 7.38 3.16
N VAL A 68 -1.91 7.36 3.70
CA VAL A 68 -0.77 6.75 2.99
C VAL A 68 -0.90 5.24 2.88
N PRO A 69 -1.20 4.49 3.97
CA PRO A 69 -1.41 3.05 3.84
C PRO A 69 -2.54 2.68 2.88
N GLU A 70 -3.64 3.44 2.90
CA GLU A 70 -4.76 3.20 1.99
C GLU A 70 -4.34 3.39 0.53
N MET A 71 -3.57 4.44 0.24
CA MET A 71 -3.05 4.68 -1.09
C MET A 71 -2.13 3.54 -1.54
N VAL A 72 -1.24 3.08 -0.67
CA VAL A 72 -0.31 1.99 -0.97
C VAL A 72 -1.08 0.68 -1.22
N ARG A 73 -2.08 0.38 -0.40
CA ARG A 73 -2.94 -0.79 -0.60
C ARG A 73 -3.74 -0.69 -1.89
N GLY A 74 -4.16 0.52 -2.26
CA GLY A 74 -4.81 0.76 -3.55
C GLY A 74 -3.92 0.43 -4.72
N LEU A 75 -2.64 0.80 -4.65
CA LEU A 75 -1.66 0.44 -5.67
C LEU A 75 -1.45 -1.08 -5.74
N ALA A 76 -1.43 -1.75 -4.60
CA ALA A 76 -1.32 -3.21 -4.55
C ALA A 76 -2.51 -3.87 -5.26
N ARG A 77 -3.73 -3.39 -5.00
CA ARG A 77 -4.93 -3.90 -5.68
C ARG A 77 -4.86 -3.69 -7.19
N LEU A 78 -4.41 -2.51 -7.63
CA LEU A 78 -4.25 -2.22 -9.05
C LEU A 78 -3.28 -3.19 -9.70
N LEU A 79 -2.17 -3.48 -9.05
CA LEU A 79 -1.20 -4.45 -9.57
C LEU A 79 -1.83 -5.84 -9.71
N ARG A 80 -2.55 -6.30 -8.70
CA ARG A 80 -3.21 -7.60 -8.74
C ARG A 80 -4.29 -7.66 -9.82
N ASP A 81 -5.11 -6.62 -9.93
CA ASP A 81 -6.18 -6.55 -10.91
C ASP A 81 -5.63 -6.53 -12.32
N ASN A 82 -4.56 -5.78 -12.57
CA ASN A 82 -3.91 -5.72 -13.86
C ASN A 82 -3.24 -7.05 -14.22
N ALA A 83 -2.60 -7.70 -13.26
CA ALA A 83 -2.00 -9.01 -13.47
C ALA A 83 -3.06 -10.04 -13.87
N ALA A 84 -4.18 -10.05 -13.15
CA ALA A 84 -5.29 -10.97 -13.43
C ALA A 84 -5.90 -10.68 -14.80
N ALA A 85 -6.13 -9.42 -15.15
CA ALA A 85 -6.69 -9.02 -16.44
C ALA A 85 -5.78 -9.40 -17.60
N MET A 86 -4.49 -9.18 -17.45
CA MET A 86 -3.50 -9.56 -18.48
C MET A 86 -3.42 -11.07 -18.66
N GLN A 87 -3.44 -11.80 -17.55
CA GLN A 87 -3.41 -13.26 -17.56
C GLN A 87 -4.67 -13.83 -18.23
N ASN A 88 -5.84 -13.28 -17.94
CA ASN A 88 -7.09 -13.69 -18.54
C ASN A 88 -7.12 -13.40 -20.05
N ALA A 89 -6.65 -12.21 -20.45
CA ALA A 89 -6.56 -11.84 -21.85
C ALA A 89 -5.62 -12.79 -22.63
N ASP A 90 -4.49 -13.11 -22.04
CA ASP A 90 -3.52 -14.05 -22.62
C ASP A 90 -4.13 -15.43 -22.78
N SER A 91 -4.86 -15.91 -21.76
CA SER A 91 -5.55 -17.21 -21.80
C SER A 91 -6.64 -17.25 -22.88
N GLU A 92 -7.39 -16.15 -23.04
CA GLU A 92 -8.41 -16.05 -24.08
C GLU A 92 -7.81 -16.10 -25.48
N ILE A 93 -6.70 -15.38 -25.67
CA ILE A 93 -5.98 -15.39 -26.95
C ILE A 93 -5.48 -16.81 -27.25
N ALA A 94 -4.86 -17.45 -26.27
CA ALA A 94 -4.35 -18.81 -26.41
C ALA A 94 -5.46 -19.80 -26.73
N ALA A 95 -6.62 -19.67 -26.11
CA ALA A 95 -7.77 -20.54 -26.36
C ALA A 95 -8.33 -20.40 -27.77
N ASN A 96 -8.14 -19.23 -28.41
CA ASN A 96 -8.60 -18.98 -29.76
C ASN A 96 -7.59 -19.38 -30.83
N ILE A 97 -6.37 -19.77 -30.44
CA ILE A 97 -5.36 -20.24 -31.36
C ILE A 97 -5.52 -21.75 -31.50
N PRO A 98 -5.72 -22.29 -32.72
CA PRO A 98 -5.84 -23.73 -32.89
C PRO A 98 -4.55 -24.46 -32.56
N GLU A 99 -4.67 -25.62 -31.92
CA GLU A 99 -3.52 -26.45 -31.57
C GLU A 99 -2.84 -27.04 -32.80
N SER A 100 -3.58 -27.18 -33.85
CA SER A 100 -3.04 -27.66 -35.14
C SER A 100 -3.76 -27.02 -36.30
N ILE A 101 -3.10 -27.02 -37.46
CA ILE A 101 -3.66 -26.44 -38.70
C ILE A 101 -4.18 -27.58 -39.63
#